data_3db6ca3edc2a7987d7a8faa6e12602b2
#
_entry.id   3db6ca3edc2a7987d7a8faa6e12602b2
#
_cell.length_a   1.000
_cell.length_b   1.000
_cell.length_c   1.000
_cell.angle_alpha   90.00
_cell.angle_beta   90.00
_cell.angle_gamma   90.00
#
_symmetry.space_group_name_H-M   'P 1'
#
loop_
_entity.id
_entity.type
_entity.pdbx_description
1 polymer ?
#
loop_
_entity_poly.entity_id
_entity_poly.type
_entity_poly.pdbx_seq_one_letter_code
_entity_poly.pdbx_strand_id
1 'polypeptide(L)'
;MRSDVRALLRPLVRTVGLLLAVTLGIAACLLVLLVMVWGSDAADREMTQEYSTCLGKSNGVTIEMINCMLAETRRQDARLNENYKRLISKLPTERKNALVEAQRAWIKFRDANCGFYADPEGGSAARVTAHECFLNTVADRAKELRLLERPD
;
A
#
# COMPACT_ATOMS: atom_id res chain seq x y z
N MET A 1 47.51 28.26 -38.69
CA MET A 1 46.46 28.79 -37.81
C MET A 1 45.18 27.95 -37.67
N ARG A 2 44.92 26.92 -38.50
CA ARG A 2 43.70 26.04 -38.31
C ARG A 2 43.99 24.77 -37.52
N SER A 3 45.23 24.37 -37.33
CA SER A 3 45.62 23.15 -36.59
C SER A 3 45.61 23.33 -35.07
N ASP A 4 45.90 24.53 -34.58
CA ASP A 4 46.05 24.77 -33.14
C ASP A 4 44.69 24.87 -32.38
N VAL A 5 43.66 25.35 -33.06
CA VAL A 5 42.31 25.46 -32.47
C VAL A 5 41.70 24.08 -32.21
N ARG A 6 41.98 23.07 -33.06
CA ARG A 6 41.49 21.71 -32.85
C ARG A 6 42.17 20.97 -31.68
N ALA A 7 43.41 21.32 -31.39
CA ALA A 7 44.15 20.74 -30.27
C ALA A 7 43.62 21.26 -28.91
N LEU A 8 43.21 22.52 -28.84
CA LEU A 8 42.65 23.16 -27.65
C LEU A 8 41.18 22.75 -27.37
N LEU A 9 40.44 22.46 -28.42
CA LEU A 9 39.01 22.05 -28.28
C LEU A 9 38.81 20.59 -27.83
N ARG A 10 39.77 19.70 -28.09
CA ARG A 10 39.66 18.28 -27.73
C ARG A 10 39.47 18.00 -26.23
N PRO A 11 40.24 18.62 -25.31
CA PRO A 11 40.04 18.40 -23.88
C PRO A 11 38.73 18.99 -23.38
N LEU A 12 38.27 20.12 -23.91
CA LEU A 12 36.99 20.75 -23.54
C LEU A 12 35.79 19.90 -23.92
N VAL A 13 35.78 19.31 -25.11
CA VAL A 13 34.68 18.42 -25.56
C VAL A 13 34.63 17.15 -24.72
N ARG A 14 35.80 16.60 -24.31
CA ARG A 14 35.84 15.41 -23.44
C ARG A 14 35.34 15.70 -22.03
N THR A 15 35.71 16.85 -21.45
CA THR A 15 35.23 17.21 -20.09
C THR A 15 33.75 17.53 -20.06
N VAL A 16 33.22 18.24 -21.05
CA VAL A 16 31.79 18.52 -21.17
C VAL A 16 31.00 17.23 -21.41
N GLY A 17 31.47 16.32 -22.25
CA GLY A 17 30.84 15.01 -22.46
C GLY A 17 30.81 14.15 -21.21
N LEU A 18 31.88 14.15 -20.41
CA LEU A 18 31.92 13.41 -19.14
C LEU A 18 30.98 13.99 -18.10
N LEU A 19 30.87 15.32 -17.98
CA LEU A 19 29.95 16.00 -17.07
C LEU A 19 28.50 15.72 -17.45
N LEU A 20 28.16 15.76 -18.73
CA LEU A 20 26.79 15.42 -19.21
C LEU A 20 26.43 13.95 -18.94
N ALA A 21 27.35 13.02 -19.11
CA ALA A 21 27.13 11.60 -18.81
C ALA A 21 26.88 11.35 -17.32
N VAL A 22 27.66 12.04 -16.46
CA VAL A 22 27.48 11.92 -14.98
C VAL A 22 26.16 12.53 -14.52
N THR A 23 25.77 13.70 -15.04
CA THR A 23 24.48 14.34 -14.66
C THR A 23 23.26 13.53 -15.12
N LEU A 24 23.32 12.96 -16.34
CA LEU A 24 22.27 12.04 -16.82
C LEU A 24 22.18 10.76 -15.99
N GLY A 25 23.31 10.20 -15.57
CA GLY A 25 23.36 9.03 -14.70
C GLY A 25 22.75 9.30 -13.32
N ILE A 26 23.05 10.44 -12.70
CA ILE A 26 22.50 10.84 -11.41
C ILE A 26 20.99 11.09 -11.51
N ALA A 27 20.54 11.77 -12.57
CA ALA A 27 19.12 12.02 -12.81
C ALA A 27 18.33 10.72 -13.00
N ALA A 28 18.87 9.74 -13.74
CA ALA A 28 18.28 8.44 -13.93
C ALA A 28 18.21 7.64 -12.61
N CYS A 29 19.26 7.66 -11.78
CA CYS A 29 19.27 7.04 -10.47
C CYS A 29 18.24 7.66 -9.52
N LEU A 30 18.12 8.99 -9.49
CA LEU A 30 17.12 9.69 -8.67
C LEU A 30 15.70 9.38 -9.11
N LEU A 31 15.42 9.27 -10.41
CA LEU A 31 14.12 8.86 -10.94
C LEU A 31 13.78 7.42 -10.52
N VAL A 32 14.73 6.49 -10.59
CA VAL A 32 14.52 5.10 -10.16
C VAL A 32 14.27 5.04 -8.65
N LEU A 33 15.01 5.81 -7.84
CA LEU A 33 14.77 5.87 -6.38
C LEU A 33 13.42 6.49 -6.05
N LEU A 34 12.98 7.53 -6.76
CA LEU A 34 11.64 8.11 -6.59
C LEU A 34 10.52 7.11 -6.92
N VAL A 35 10.65 6.35 -8.01
CA VAL A 35 9.66 5.33 -8.39
C VAL A 35 9.62 4.19 -7.36
N MET A 36 10.75 3.81 -6.77
CA MET A 36 10.83 2.78 -5.73
C MET A 36 10.16 3.20 -4.41
N VAL A 37 10.20 4.49 -4.06
CA VAL A 37 9.58 5.00 -2.82
C VAL A 37 8.07 5.17 -2.92
N TRP A 38 7.53 5.45 -4.11
CA TRP A 38 6.09 5.70 -4.32
C TRP A 38 5.27 4.45 -4.61
N GLY A 39 5.92 3.29 -4.81
CA GLY A 39 5.25 2.03 -5.18
C GLY A 39 4.86 1.11 -4.02
N SER A 40 5.21 1.43 -2.76
CA SER A 40 5.23 0.41 -1.70
C SER A 40 3.93 0.25 -0.91
N ASP A 41 3.07 1.26 -0.77
CA ASP A 41 1.96 1.16 0.18
C ASP A 41 0.75 0.35 -0.32
N ALA A 42 0.45 0.37 -1.61
CA ALA A 42 -0.67 -0.39 -2.18
C ALA A 42 -0.32 -1.86 -2.44
N ALA A 43 0.95 -2.16 -2.77
CA ALA A 43 1.42 -3.52 -3.06
C ALA A 43 1.64 -4.38 -1.80
N ASP A 44 1.72 -3.76 -0.62
CA ASP A 44 2.02 -4.45 0.64
C ASP A 44 0.76 -4.95 1.40
N ARG A 45 -0.44 -4.63 0.92
CA ARG A 45 -1.68 -5.29 1.36
C ARG A 45 -1.76 -6.63 0.67
N GLU A 46 -1.57 -7.70 1.42
CA GLU A 46 -1.60 -9.10 0.93
C GLU A 46 -3.02 -9.49 0.46
N MET A 47 -3.56 -8.78 -0.54
CA MET A 47 -4.82 -9.13 -1.17
C MET A 47 -4.66 -10.45 -1.94
N THR A 48 -5.73 -11.23 -1.99
CA THR A 48 -5.68 -12.53 -2.67
C THR A 48 -5.71 -12.39 -4.20
N GLN A 49 -5.16 -13.39 -4.89
CA GLN A 49 -5.25 -13.46 -6.35
C GLN A 49 -6.71 -13.59 -6.82
N GLU A 50 -7.56 -14.24 -6.03
CA GLU A 50 -9.01 -14.34 -6.28
C GLU A 50 -9.67 -12.98 -6.32
N TYR A 51 -9.25 -12.05 -5.43
CA TYR A 51 -9.77 -10.68 -5.41
C TYR A 51 -9.42 -9.93 -6.69
N SER A 52 -8.15 -9.95 -7.10
CA SER A 52 -7.72 -9.27 -8.32
C SER A 52 -8.38 -9.87 -9.57
N THR A 53 -8.54 -11.19 -9.61
CA THR A 53 -9.25 -11.87 -10.71
C THR A 53 -10.73 -11.50 -10.74
N CYS A 54 -11.38 -11.43 -9.57
CA CYS A 54 -12.78 -11.04 -9.42
C CYS A 54 -13.00 -9.60 -9.92
N LEU A 55 -12.17 -8.65 -9.48
CA LEU A 55 -12.22 -7.26 -9.93
C LEU A 55 -12.02 -7.15 -11.45
N GLY A 56 -11.07 -7.86 -12.01
CA GLY A 56 -10.84 -7.88 -13.45
C GLY A 56 -12.06 -8.34 -14.26
N LYS A 57 -12.85 -9.26 -13.70
CA LYS A 57 -14.08 -9.77 -14.33
C LYS A 57 -15.30 -8.88 -14.12
N SER A 58 -15.28 -7.97 -13.16
CA SER A 58 -16.41 -7.08 -12.84
C SER A 58 -16.73 -6.07 -13.93
N ASN A 59 -15.78 -5.81 -14.86
CA ASN A 59 -15.90 -4.83 -15.92
C ASN A 59 -16.39 -3.44 -15.46
N GLY A 60 -16.07 -3.06 -14.22
CA GLY A 60 -16.51 -1.80 -13.61
C GLY A 60 -17.98 -1.76 -13.17
N VAL A 61 -18.68 -2.89 -13.19
CA VAL A 61 -20.06 -2.98 -12.68
C VAL A 61 -20.02 -2.85 -11.16
N THR A 62 -20.64 -1.81 -10.62
CA THR A 62 -20.60 -1.44 -9.20
C THR A 62 -20.92 -2.60 -8.26
N ILE A 63 -22.01 -3.31 -8.50
CA ILE A 63 -22.43 -4.40 -7.61
C ILE A 63 -21.46 -5.57 -7.64
N GLU A 64 -20.87 -5.87 -8.80
CA GLU A 64 -19.86 -6.91 -8.94
C GLU A 64 -18.57 -6.53 -8.21
N MET A 65 -18.13 -5.28 -8.32
CA MET A 65 -16.97 -4.77 -7.58
C MET A 65 -17.19 -4.89 -6.08
N ILE A 66 -18.36 -4.47 -5.58
CA ILE A 66 -18.73 -4.57 -4.16
C ILE A 66 -18.72 -6.04 -3.70
N ASN A 67 -19.27 -6.95 -4.50
CA ASN A 67 -19.26 -8.38 -4.18
C ASN A 67 -17.84 -8.94 -4.06
N CYS A 68 -16.92 -8.52 -4.95
CA CYS A 68 -15.50 -8.89 -4.87
C CYS A 68 -14.85 -8.35 -3.57
N MET A 69 -15.10 -7.09 -3.23
CA MET A 69 -14.59 -6.46 -1.99
C MET A 69 -15.13 -7.16 -0.75
N LEU A 70 -16.43 -7.48 -0.70
CA LEU A 70 -17.04 -8.20 0.43
C LEU A 70 -16.46 -9.61 0.61
N ALA A 71 -16.21 -10.31 -0.49
CA ALA A 71 -15.59 -11.63 -0.45
C ALA A 71 -14.15 -11.54 0.09
N GLU A 72 -13.38 -10.56 -0.35
CA GLU A 72 -12.02 -10.35 0.15
C GLU A 72 -12.00 -9.87 1.59
N THR A 73 -12.90 -8.96 1.97
CA THR A 73 -13.04 -8.51 3.37
C THR A 73 -13.23 -9.69 4.31
N ARG A 74 -14.08 -10.66 3.95
CA ARG A 74 -14.27 -11.88 4.78
C ARG A 74 -12.97 -12.70 4.91
N ARG A 75 -12.17 -12.82 3.86
CA ARG A 75 -10.87 -13.50 3.91
C ARG A 75 -9.87 -12.78 4.81
N GLN A 76 -9.81 -11.46 4.67
CA GLN A 76 -8.92 -10.62 5.50
C GLN A 76 -9.36 -10.59 6.98
N ASP A 77 -10.67 -10.58 7.25
CA ASP A 77 -11.19 -10.68 8.62
C ASP A 77 -10.87 -12.03 9.27
N ALA A 78 -10.95 -13.11 8.52
CA ALA A 78 -10.52 -14.42 9.02
C ALA A 78 -9.02 -14.42 9.38
N ARG A 79 -8.15 -13.82 8.54
CA ARG A 79 -6.71 -13.64 8.84
C ARG A 79 -6.48 -12.75 10.06
N LEU A 80 -7.22 -11.64 10.17
CA LEU A 80 -7.15 -10.75 11.32
C LEU A 80 -7.45 -11.50 12.61
N ASN A 81 -8.56 -12.24 12.64
CA ASN A 81 -8.98 -12.99 13.81
C ASN A 81 -8.00 -14.10 14.19
N GLU A 82 -7.39 -14.76 13.21
CA GLU A 82 -6.35 -15.77 13.43
C GLU A 82 -5.10 -15.12 14.04
N ASN A 83 -4.60 -14.03 13.45
CA ASN A 83 -3.43 -13.30 13.94
C ASN A 83 -3.66 -12.75 15.36
N TYR A 84 -4.86 -12.20 15.62
CA TYR A 84 -5.25 -11.74 16.95
C TYR A 84 -5.20 -12.88 17.98
N LYS A 85 -5.77 -14.04 17.67
CA LYS A 85 -5.76 -15.21 18.57
C LYS A 85 -4.34 -15.70 18.85
N ARG A 86 -3.49 -15.76 17.83
CA ARG A 86 -2.07 -16.14 18.02
C ARG A 86 -1.31 -15.14 18.86
N LEU A 87 -1.45 -13.83 18.56
CA LEU A 87 -0.78 -12.79 19.32
C LEU A 87 -1.22 -12.80 20.79
N ILE A 88 -2.52 -12.75 21.07
CA ILE A 88 -3.04 -12.66 22.44
C ILE A 88 -2.67 -13.88 23.28
N SER A 89 -2.52 -15.07 22.68
CA SER A 89 -2.12 -16.28 23.40
C SER A 89 -0.69 -16.20 23.97
N LYS A 90 0.19 -15.43 23.32
CA LYS A 90 1.61 -15.28 23.68
C LYS A 90 1.90 -14.14 24.66
N LEU A 91 0.95 -13.23 24.87
CA LEU A 91 1.15 -12.03 25.68
C LEU A 91 0.95 -12.32 27.18
N PRO A 92 1.67 -11.62 28.10
CA PRO A 92 1.34 -11.58 29.51
C PRO A 92 0.01 -10.85 29.77
N THR A 93 -0.61 -11.10 30.93
CA THR A 93 -1.97 -10.65 31.25
C THR A 93 -2.22 -9.16 31.01
N GLU A 94 -1.29 -8.32 31.48
CA GLU A 94 -1.40 -6.85 31.30
C GLU A 94 -1.42 -6.45 29.81
N ARG A 95 -0.55 -7.03 29.00
CA ARG A 95 -0.48 -6.80 27.57
C ARG A 95 -1.70 -7.35 26.83
N LYS A 96 -2.27 -8.48 27.30
CA LYS A 96 -3.56 -8.99 26.79
C LYS A 96 -4.67 -7.97 26.94
N ASN A 97 -4.82 -7.40 28.14
CA ASN A 97 -5.85 -6.40 28.41
C ASN A 97 -5.66 -5.17 27.53
N ALA A 98 -4.44 -4.67 27.37
CA ALA A 98 -4.14 -3.55 26.49
C ALA A 98 -4.49 -3.86 25.02
N LEU A 99 -4.20 -5.07 24.53
CA LEU A 99 -4.55 -5.48 23.16
C LEU A 99 -6.08 -5.56 22.96
N VAL A 100 -6.82 -6.08 23.96
CA VAL A 100 -8.30 -6.11 23.94
C VAL A 100 -8.86 -4.70 23.78
N GLU A 101 -8.39 -3.75 24.60
CA GLU A 101 -8.87 -2.35 24.50
C GLU A 101 -8.48 -1.70 23.17
N ALA A 102 -7.25 -1.92 22.69
CA ALA A 102 -6.81 -1.43 21.39
C ALA A 102 -7.68 -2.00 20.25
N GLN A 103 -8.03 -3.29 20.30
CA GLN A 103 -8.89 -3.90 19.28
C GLN A 103 -10.32 -3.34 19.31
N ARG A 104 -10.87 -3.11 20.48
CA ARG A 104 -12.20 -2.48 20.65
C ARG A 104 -12.22 -1.04 20.09
N ALA A 105 -11.19 -0.25 20.40
CA ALA A 105 -11.05 1.11 19.89
C ALA A 105 -10.90 1.11 18.35
N TRP A 106 -10.10 0.18 17.82
CA TRP A 106 -9.91 0.03 16.38
C TRP A 106 -11.23 -0.32 15.66
N ILE A 107 -12.05 -1.24 16.19
CA ILE A 107 -13.36 -1.57 15.61
C ILE A 107 -14.24 -0.32 15.51
N LYS A 108 -14.33 0.46 16.59
CA LYS A 108 -15.10 1.71 16.61
C LYS A 108 -14.59 2.72 15.58
N PHE A 109 -13.27 2.87 15.49
CA PHE A 109 -12.64 3.74 14.49
C PHE A 109 -12.98 3.27 13.07
N ARG A 110 -12.77 1.99 12.75
CA ARG A 110 -13.08 1.41 11.44
C ARG A 110 -14.53 1.69 11.02
N ASP A 111 -15.47 1.39 11.91
CA ASP A 111 -16.90 1.52 11.62
C ASP A 111 -17.30 2.99 11.40
N ALA A 112 -16.81 3.90 12.24
CA ALA A 112 -17.07 5.34 12.10
C ALA A 112 -16.40 5.92 10.86
N ASN A 113 -15.11 5.58 10.63
CA ASN A 113 -14.33 6.11 9.51
C ASN A 113 -14.90 5.63 8.16
N CYS A 114 -15.17 4.34 8.02
CA CYS A 114 -15.68 3.81 6.75
C CYS A 114 -17.17 4.11 6.56
N GLY A 115 -17.93 4.28 7.65
CA GLY A 115 -19.29 4.79 7.62
C GLY A 115 -19.41 6.21 7.09
N PHE A 116 -18.40 7.05 7.34
CA PHE A 116 -18.33 8.41 6.78
C PHE A 116 -18.30 8.42 5.25
N TYR A 117 -17.63 7.45 4.63
CA TYR A 117 -17.58 7.33 3.16
C TYR A 117 -18.86 6.80 2.54
N ALA A 118 -19.79 6.24 3.34
CA ALA A 118 -21.08 5.76 2.88
C ALA A 118 -22.11 6.90 2.75
N ASP A 119 -21.70 7.98 2.07
CA ASP A 119 -22.55 9.15 1.86
C ASP A 119 -23.83 8.75 1.09
N PRO A 120 -25.04 8.96 1.66
CA PRO A 120 -26.31 8.66 0.97
C PRO A 120 -26.49 9.42 -0.34
N GLU A 121 -25.95 10.63 -0.43
CA GLU A 121 -26.03 11.48 -1.63
C GLU A 121 -24.94 11.16 -2.67
N GLY A 122 -23.92 10.42 -2.27
CA GLY A 122 -22.75 10.11 -3.11
C GLY A 122 -22.96 9.00 -4.14
N GLY A 123 -24.15 8.40 -4.21
CA GLY A 123 -24.54 7.41 -5.21
C GLY A 123 -23.70 6.12 -5.17
N SER A 124 -23.41 5.56 -6.35
CA SER A 124 -22.66 4.31 -6.49
C SER A 124 -21.17 4.45 -6.09
N ALA A 125 -20.58 5.62 -6.32
CA ALA A 125 -19.18 5.88 -5.97
C ALA A 125 -18.97 5.84 -4.45
N ALA A 126 -19.82 6.49 -3.66
CA ALA A 126 -19.73 6.45 -2.20
C ALA A 126 -19.83 5.03 -1.65
N ARG A 127 -20.72 4.20 -2.22
CA ARG A 127 -20.84 2.78 -1.82
C ARG A 127 -19.54 2.00 -2.09
N VAL A 128 -18.95 2.19 -3.26
CA VAL A 128 -17.65 1.55 -3.60
C VAL A 128 -16.57 2.00 -2.61
N THR A 129 -16.44 3.32 -2.39
CA THR A 129 -15.43 3.89 -1.48
C THR A 129 -15.60 3.38 -0.04
N ALA A 130 -16.84 3.25 0.45
CA ALA A 130 -17.10 2.70 1.79
C ALA A 130 -16.63 1.23 1.92
N HIS A 131 -16.95 0.39 0.93
CA HIS A 131 -16.52 -1.01 0.93
C HIS A 131 -15.00 -1.15 0.76
N GLU A 132 -14.38 -0.32 -0.05
CA GLU A 132 -12.93 -0.27 -0.21
C GLU A 132 -12.24 0.16 1.10
N CYS A 133 -12.77 1.18 1.79
CA CYS A 133 -12.30 1.58 3.12
C CYS A 133 -12.31 0.39 4.09
N PHE A 134 -13.44 -0.31 4.18
CA PHE A 134 -13.60 -1.48 5.05
C PHE A 134 -12.57 -2.56 4.75
N LEU A 135 -12.44 -2.96 3.49
CA LEU A 135 -11.48 -3.96 3.05
C LEU A 135 -10.05 -3.58 3.42
N ASN A 136 -9.63 -2.36 3.06
CA ASN A 136 -8.29 -1.89 3.31
C ASN A 136 -7.98 -1.81 4.81
N THR A 137 -8.88 -1.27 5.62
CA THR A 137 -8.70 -1.14 7.06
C THR A 137 -8.58 -2.52 7.74
N VAL A 138 -9.36 -3.51 7.31
CA VAL A 138 -9.29 -4.88 7.85
C VAL A 138 -7.99 -5.58 7.43
N ALA A 139 -7.57 -5.43 6.17
CA ALA A 139 -6.32 -6.02 5.67
C ALA A 139 -5.08 -5.43 6.38
N ASP A 140 -5.06 -4.10 6.56
CA ASP A 140 -3.98 -3.42 7.27
C ASP A 140 -3.88 -3.89 8.73
N ARG A 141 -5.02 -4.08 9.42
CA ARG A 141 -5.03 -4.60 10.79
C ARG A 141 -4.60 -6.06 10.88
N ALA A 142 -5.00 -6.89 9.92
CA ALA A 142 -4.55 -8.27 9.85
C ALA A 142 -3.02 -8.36 9.72
N LYS A 143 -2.44 -7.52 8.86
CA LYS A 143 -1.00 -7.40 8.67
C LYS A 143 -0.31 -6.89 9.95
N GLU A 144 -0.80 -5.82 10.56
CA GLU A 144 -0.25 -5.26 11.80
C GLU A 144 -0.15 -6.32 12.90
N LEU A 145 -1.25 -7.04 13.17
CA LEU A 145 -1.27 -8.08 14.19
C LEU A 145 -0.27 -9.21 13.90
N ARG A 146 -0.08 -9.58 12.63
CA ARG A 146 0.92 -10.56 12.21
C ARG A 146 2.35 -10.08 12.46
N LEU A 147 2.62 -8.80 12.21
CA LEU A 147 3.95 -8.23 12.43
C LEU A 147 4.29 -8.16 13.93
N LEU A 148 3.31 -7.87 14.79
CA LEU A 148 3.48 -7.86 16.25
C LEU A 148 3.75 -9.24 16.85
N GLU A 149 3.51 -10.33 16.11
CA GLU A 149 3.84 -11.69 16.57
C GLU A 149 5.33 -12.04 16.42
N ARG A 150 6.08 -11.29 15.61
CA ARG A 150 7.51 -11.57 15.39
C ARG A 150 8.30 -11.15 16.61
N PRO A 151 9.12 -12.05 17.19
CA PRO A 151 10.15 -11.61 18.14
C PRO A 151 11.16 -10.74 17.39
N ASP A 152 11.60 -9.66 18.01
CA ASP A 152 12.74 -8.85 17.56
C ASP A 152 14.01 -9.70 17.53
#